data_3bdd6133f43f362575684b857cbf33ec
#
_entry.id   3bdd6133f43f362575684b857cbf33ec
#
_cell.length_a   1.000
_cell.length_b   1.000
_cell.length_c   1.000
_cell.angle_alpha   90.00
_cell.angle_beta   90.00
_cell.angle_gamma   90.00
#
_symmetry.space_group_name_H-M   'P 1'
#
loop_
_entity.id
_entity.type
_entity.pdbx_description
1 polymer ?
#
loop_
_entity_poly.entity_id
_entity_poly.type
_entity_poly.pdbx_seq_one_letter_code
_entity_poly.pdbx_strand_id
1 'polypeptide(L)'
;TVDMFGDSVTWLVPLGLKAWFLERGIATEKVIELDWWEPHQFSKKGSLTVKITFTPSVHWSKRTPWDTNKSLWGSWAVQIGNFKSWFAGDTAYDEKLFKEIGDKLGPFQLAMIPIGAYGPRYFMLNQHLDPAQAVLVHQEIRSQKSIPIHWGTFQLTHEPFLEPPELLADAMKKTGLPDEKFRAMKIGETIQIKSRVEKR
;
A
#
# COMPACT_ATOMS: atom_id res chain seq x y z
N THR A 1 2.18 -18.47 3.83
CA THR A 1 0.99 -17.72 4.30
C THR A 1 -0.29 -18.33 3.75
N VAL A 2 -0.42 -18.52 2.40
CA VAL A 2 -1.64 -19.10 1.81
C VAL A 2 -1.91 -20.48 2.39
N ASP A 3 -0.93 -21.37 2.41
CA ASP A 3 -1.04 -22.72 2.96
C ASP A 3 -1.36 -22.75 4.48
N MET A 4 -0.94 -21.70 5.21
CA MET A 4 -1.19 -21.60 6.66
C MET A 4 -2.63 -21.18 6.96
N PHE A 5 -3.15 -20.20 6.24
CA PHE A 5 -4.51 -19.68 6.49
C PHE A 5 -5.58 -20.44 5.71
N GLY A 6 -5.27 -20.97 4.52
CA GLY A 6 -6.21 -21.76 3.72
C GLY A 6 -7.57 -21.07 3.59
N ASP A 7 -8.63 -21.83 3.84
CA ASP A 7 -10.01 -21.39 3.80
C ASP A 7 -10.51 -20.69 5.09
N SER A 8 -9.63 -20.48 6.08
CA SER A 8 -10.01 -19.78 7.32
C SER A 8 -10.24 -18.28 7.10
N VAL A 9 -9.77 -17.73 5.98
CA VAL A 9 -9.92 -16.32 5.60
C VAL A 9 -10.54 -16.18 4.21
N THR A 10 -11.02 -14.98 3.90
CA THR A 10 -11.39 -14.60 2.52
C THR A 10 -10.22 -13.85 1.90
N TRP A 11 -9.80 -14.28 0.73
CA TRP A 11 -8.72 -13.71 -0.03
C TRP A 11 -9.25 -12.70 -1.04
N LEU A 12 -8.93 -11.42 -0.86
CA LEU A 12 -9.11 -10.41 -1.91
C LEU A 12 -7.83 -10.35 -2.72
N VAL A 13 -7.93 -10.55 -4.01
CA VAL A 13 -6.77 -10.69 -4.89
C VAL A 13 -6.94 -9.85 -6.16
N PRO A 14 -5.86 -9.42 -6.80
CA PRO A 14 -5.92 -8.79 -8.11
C PRO A 14 -6.53 -9.71 -9.17
N LEU A 15 -7.24 -9.13 -10.12
CA LEU A 15 -7.79 -9.84 -11.29
C LEU A 15 -6.69 -10.66 -12.00
N GLY A 16 -6.99 -11.91 -12.33
CA GLY A 16 -6.09 -12.87 -12.95
C GLY A 16 -5.29 -13.72 -11.96
N LEU A 17 -5.46 -13.54 -10.64
CA LEU A 17 -4.72 -14.29 -9.62
C LEU A 17 -5.51 -15.44 -8.98
N LYS A 18 -6.82 -15.49 -9.15
CA LYS A 18 -7.69 -16.50 -8.52
C LYS A 18 -7.29 -17.92 -8.89
N ALA A 19 -7.00 -18.20 -10.16
CA ALA A 19 -6.59 -19.53 -10.62
C ALA A 19 -5.39 -20.08 -9.82
N TRP A 20 -4.41 -19.22 -9.51
CA TRP A 20 -3.25 -19.58 -8.71
C TRP A 20 -3.60 -20.01 -7.26
N PHE A 21 -4.64 -19.40 -6.66
CA PHE A 21 -5.16 -19.80 -5.34
C PHE A 21 -5.93 -21.12 -5.41
N LEU A 22 -6.75 -21.32 -6.45
CA LEU A 22 -7.50 -22.56 -6.64
C LEU A 22 -6.57 -23.77 -6.86
N GLU A 23 -5.49 -23.61 -7.62
CA GLU A 23 -4.45 -24.64 -7.79
C GLU A 23 -3.79 -25.06 -6.47
N ARG A 24 -3.87 -24.23 -5.42
CA ARG A 24 -3.39 -24.51 -4.06
C ARG A 24 -4.46 -25.04 -3.13
N GLY A 25 -5.62 -25.41 -3.68
CA GLY A 25 -6.71 -26.02 -2.93
C GLY A 25 -7.56 -25.03 -2.13
N ILE A 26 -7.45 -23.73 -2.37
CA ILE A 26 -8.34 -22.72 -1.75
C ILE A 26 -9.70 -22.81 -2.42
N ALA A 27 -10.76 -22.87 -1.63
CA ALA A 27 -12.13 -22.94 -2.12
C ALA A 27 -12.52 -21.69 -2.93
N THR A 28 -13.26 -21.88 -4.03
CA THR A 28 -13.60 -20.81 -4.99
C THR A 28 -14.29 -19.62 -4.36
N GLU A 29 -15.19 -19.87 -3.40
CA GLU A 29 -15.95 -18.84 -2.64
C GLU A 29 -15.08 -18.05 -1.64
N LYS A 30 -13.87 -18.54 -1.36
CA LYS A 30 -12.90 -17.87 -0.50
C LYS A 30 -11.98 -16.90 -1.24
N VAL A 31 -12.02 -16.89 -2.57
CA VAL A 31 -11.16 -16.04 -3.40
C VAL A 31 -12.00 -15.10 -4.24
N ILE A 32 -11.86 -13.82 -3.98
CA ILE A 32 -12.56 -12.72 -4.66
C ILE A 32 -11.54 -11.92 -5.44
N GLU A 33 -11.65 -11.91 -6.77
CA GLU A 33 -10.84 -11.07 -7.64
C GLU A 33 -11.43 -9.68 -7.74
N LEU A 34 -10.57 -8.67 -7.77
CA LEU A 34 -10.97 -7.28 -7.96
C LEU A 34 -10.14 -6.64 -9.09
N ASP A 35 -10.82 -5.88 -9.92
CA ASP A 35 -10.20 -4.97 -10.88
C ASP A 35 -9.82 -3.65 -10.20
N TRP A 36 -9.02 -2.80 -10.85
CA TRP A 36 -8.70 -1.46 -10.38
C TRP A 36 -9.97 -0.63 -10.14
N TRP A 37 -10.00 0.06 -9.01
CA TRP A 37 -11.11 0.86 -8.52
C TRP A 37 -12.32 0.06 -8.06
N GLU A 38 -12.29 -1.25 -8.17
CA GLU A 38 -13.38 -2.11 -7.74
C GLU A 38 -13.39 -2.27 -6.21
N PRO A 39 -14.51 -1.99 -5.54
CA PRO A 39 -14.65 -2.19 -4.11
C PRO A 39 -15.26 -3.56 -3.79
N HIS A 40 -14.81 -4.13 -2.67
CA HIS A 40 -15.54 -5.21 -2.00
C HIS A 40 -15.93 -4.77 -0.59
N GLN A 41 -17.12 -5.19 -0.14
CA GLN A 41 -17.68 -4.78 1.15
C GLN A 41 -18.06 -5.99 1.99
N PHE A 42 -17.55 -6.01 3.22
CA PHE A 42 -17.99 -6.95 4.24
C PHE A 42 -18.93 -6.22 5.20
N SER A 43 -20.12 -6.78 5.38
CA SER A 43 -21.12 -6.26 6.32
C SER A 43 -21.67 -7.39 7.16
N LYS A 44 -21.68 -7.23 8.47
CA LYS A 44 -22.32 -8.13 9.39
C LYS A 44 -23.26 -7.31 10.30
N LYS A 45 -24.49 -7.81 10.50
CA LYS A 45 -25.47 -7.13 11.36
C LYS A 45 -24.88 -6.83 12.74
N GLY A 46 -24.94 -5.58 13.17
CA GLY A 46 -24.39 -5.12 14.45
C GLY A 46 -22.87 -4.85 14.45
N SER A 47 -22.19 -4.94 13.30
CA SER A 47 -20.76 -4.64 13.17
C SER A 47 -20.53 -3.47 12.24
N LEU A 48 -19.32 -2.87 12.33
CA LEU A 48 -18.88 -1.86 11.37
C LEU A 48 -18.72 -2.50 9.98
N THR A 49 -19.16 -1.80 8.96
CA THR A 49 -18.89 -2.17 7.57
C THR A 49 -17.42 -1.93 7.25
N VAL A 50 -16.80 -2.93 6.63
CA VAL A 50 -15.45 -2.84 6.08
C VAL A 50 -15.57 -2.77 4.56
N LYS A 51 -15.11 -1.68 3.95
CA LYS A 51 -15.01 -1.52 2.50
C LYS A 51 -13.55 -1.55 2.11
N ILE A 52 -13.20 -2.40 1.15
CA ILE A 52 -11.83 -2.54 0.63
C ILE A 52 -11.91 -2.26 -0.86
N THR A 53 -11.10 -1.31 -1.34
CA THR A 53 -11.02 -0.95 -2.76
C THR A 53 -9.63 -1.29 -3.27
N PHE A 54 -9.56 -2.04 -4.37
CA PHE A 54 -8.31 -2.27 -5.07
C PHE A 54 -7.98 -1.04 -5.92
N THR A 55 -6.78 -0.48 -5.77
CA THR A 55 -6.36 0.71 -6.51
C THR A 55 -5.16 0.41 -7.39
N PRO A 56 -5.00 1.06 -8.55
CA PRO A 56 -3.83 0.87 -9.39
C PRO A 56 -2.53 1.33 -8.71
N SER A 57 -1.41 0.80 -9.18
CA SER A 57 -0.06 1.28 -8.87
C SER A 57 0.80 1.23 -10.14
N VAL A 58 1.94 1.92 -10.12
CA VAL A 58 2.90 1.90 -11.22
C VAL A 58 3.92 0.81 -10.94
N HIS A 59 3.61 -0.40 -11.35
CA HIS A 59 4.46 -1.57 -11.15
C HIS A 59 4.16 -2.63 -12.22
N TRP A 60 4.35 -3.88 -11.89
CA TRP A 60 4.10 -5.04 -12.74
C TRP A 60 3.82 -6.29 -11.90
N SER A 61 3.42 -7.38 -12.53
CA SER A 61 3.22 -8.67 -11.86
C SER A 61 4.01 -9.79 -12.53
N LYS A 62 4.55 -10.69 -11.71
CA LYS A 62 5.23 -11.89 -12.18
C LYS A 62 5.41 -12.88 -11.03
N ARG A 63 5.13 -14.16 -11.27
CA ARG A 63 5.40 -15.28 -10.35
C ARG A 63 6.28 -16.34 -10.98
N THR A 64 6.22 -16.45 -12.31
CA THR A 64 7.02 -17.38 -13.11
C THR A 64 7.64 -16.66 -14.31
N PRO A 65 8.64 -17.25 -15.00
CA PRO A 65 9.20 -16.62 -16.21
C PRO A 65 8.17 -16.34 -17.33
N TRP A 66 7.01 -16.98 -17.28
CA TRP A 66 6.02 -17.02 -18.38
C TRP A 66 4.74 -16.23 -18.10
N ASP A 67 4.59 -15.63 -16.91
CA ASP A 67 3.33 -15.01 -16.48
C ASP A 67 3.44 -13.49 -16.23
N THR A 68 4.45 -12.84 -16.78
CA THR A 68 4.62 -11.38 -16.66
C THR A 68 3.33 -10.67 -17.10
N ASN A 69 2.78 -9.85 -16.18
CA ASN A 69 1.56 -9.06 -16.36
C ASN A 69 0.29 -9.87 -16.71
N LYS A 70 0.24 -11.15 -16.36
CA LYS A 70 -0.96 -11.98 -16.53
C LYS A 70 -1.97 -11.84 -15.38
N SER A 71 -1.59 -11.21 -14.27
CA SER A 71 -2.50 -10.73 -13.24
C SER A 71 -2.31 -9.24 -13.05
N LEU A 72 -3.30 -8.54 -12.52
CA LEU A 72 -3.14 -7.14 -12.13
C LEU A 72 -2.20 -7.01 -10.92
N TRP A 73 -1.75 -5.79 -10.70
CA TRP A 73 -0.96 -5.35 -9.55
C TRP A 73 -1.58 -4.04 -9.01
N GLY A 74 -1.32 -3.70 -7.78
CA GLY A 74 -1.94 -2.50 -7.23
C GLY A 74 -1.79 -2.38 -5.72
N SER A 75 -2.56 -1.46 -5.20
CA SER A 75 -2.59 -1.00 -3.82
C SER A 75 -3.98 -1.26 -3.21
N TRP A 76 -4.11 -1.09 -1.90
CA TRP A 76 -5.36 -1.36 -1.20
C TRP A 76 -5.79 -0.18 -0.34
N ALA A 77 -6.99 0.32 -0.57
CA ALA A 77 -7.64 1.28 0.31
C ALA A 77 -8.66 0.54 1.19
N VAL A 78 -8.54 0.69 2.50
CA VAL A 78 -9.43 0.04 3.48
C VAL A 78 -10.17 1.12 4.26
N GLN A 79 -11.48 1.00 4.32
CA GLN A 79 -12.35 1.87 5.12
C GLN A 79 -13.14 1.05 6.14
N ILE A 80 -13.07 1.45 7.42
CA ILE A 80 -13.82 0.87 8.53
C ILE A 80 -14.56 2.01 9.25
N GLY A 81 -15.86 2.14 9.00
CA GLY A 81 -16.60 3.33 9.44
C GLY A 81 -15.98 4.60 8.85
N ASN A 82 -15.54 5.52 9.73
CA ASN A 82 -14.88 6.77 9.33
C ASN A 82 -13.35 6.66 9.22
N PHE A 83 -12.76 5.53 9.60
CA PHE A 83 -11.32 5.31 9.48
C PHE A 83 -10.99 4.79 8.08
N LYS A 84 -10.02 5.45 7.43
CA LYS A 84 -9.52 5.07 6.12
C LYS A 84 -8.01 4.87 6.18
N SER A 85 -7.53 3.77 5.63
CA SER A 85 -6.11 3.52 5.43
C SER A 85 -5.80 3.12 4.01
N TRP A 86 -4.55 3.33 3.58
CA TRP A 86 -4.08 2.94 2.27
C TRP A 86 -2.73 2.23 2.38
N PHE A 87 -2.60 1.09 1.72
CA PHE A 87 -1.38 0.31 1.61
C PHE A 87 -0.90 0.36 0.16
N ALA A 88 0.23 1.01 -0.07
CA ALA A 88 0.75 1.22 -1.42
C ALA A 88 1.17 -0.09 -2.12
N GLY A 89 1.77 -1.04 -1.38
CA GLY A 89 2.57 -2.09 -2.01
C GLY A 89 3.79 -1.48 -2.70
N ASP A 90 4.25 -2.12 -3.76
CA ASP A 90 5.34 -1.62 -4.59
C ASP A 90 4.78 -0.73 -5.69
N THR A 91 5.39 0.43 -5.89
CA THR A 91 4.98 1.38 -6.93
C THR A 91 6.10 2.35 -7.28
N ALA A 92 6.17 2.76 -8.53
CA ALA A 92 6.87 3.97 -8.95
C ALA A 92 5.95 5.20 -8.78
N TYR A 93 6.48 6.40 -9.08
CA TYR A 93 5.77 7.65 -8.94
C TYR A 93 4.98 8.01 -10.21
N ASP A 94 3.71 8.35 -10.02
CA ASP A 94 2.86 9.00 -11.01
C ASP A 94 1.94 10.01 -10.29
N GLU A 95 2.19 11.30 -10.51
CA GLU A 95 1.46 12.40 -9.87
C GLU A 95 -0.05 12.34 -10.11
N LYS A 96 -0.47 12.02 -11.36
CA LYS A 96 -1.89 11.98 -11.72
C LYS A 96 -2.60 10.86 -10.98
N LEU A 97 -1.98 9.69 -10.93
CA LEU A 97 -2.53 8.53 -10.26
C LEU A 97 -2.72 8.78 -8.75
N PHE A 98 -1.71 9.32 -8.07
CA PHE A 98 -1.82 9.53 -6.62
C PHE A 98 -2.78 10.65 -6.25
N LYS A 99 -2.88 11.70 -7.05
CA LYS A 99 -3.94 12.72 -6.92
C LYS A 99 -5.32 12.11 -7.12
N GLU A 100 -5.50 11.26 -8.12
CA GLU A 100 -6.77 10.55 -8.36
C GLU A 100 -7.16 9.64 -7.18
N ILE A 101 -6.20 8.89 -6.60
CA ILE A 101 -6.43 8.08 -5.38
C ILE A 101 -6.86 8.99 -4.22
N GLY A 102 -6.17 10.10 -4.01
CA GLY A 102 -6.52 11.08 -3.00
C GLY A 102 -7.91 11.68 -3.19
N ASP A 103 -8.29 12.00 -4.42
CA ASP A 103 -9.59 12.62 -4.75
C ASP A 103 -10.74 11.64 -4.60
N LYS A 104 -10.59 10.41 -5.07
CA LYS A 104 -11.64 9.40 -5.00
C LYS A 104 -11.83 8.78 -3.62
N LEU A 105 -10.74 8.55 -2.88
CA LEU A 105 -10.78 7.71 -1.68
C LEU A 105 -10.30 8.43 -0.41
N GLY A 106 -9.41 9.41 -0.53
CA GLY A 106 -8.87 10.17 0.60
C GLY A 106 -9.90 11.10 1.28
N PRO A 107 -9.49 11.87 2.29
CA PRO A 107 -8.19 11.76 2.96
C PRO A 107 -8.05 10.46 3.77
N PHE A 108 -6.83 9.95 3.89
CA PHE A 108 -6.53 8.75 4.68
C PHE A 108 -5.99 9.14 6.07
N GLN A 109 -6.44 8.48 7.12
CA GLN A 109 -5.88 8.63 8.46
C GLN A 109 -4.49 7.99 8.57
N LEU A 110 -4.28 6.93 7.79
CA LEU A 110 -3.00 6.20 7.75
C LEU A 110 -2.69 5.75 6.32
N ALA A 111 -1.44 5.94 5.89
CA ALA A 111 -0.92 5.29 4.69
C ALA A 111 0.38 4.54 4.99
N MET A 112 0.62 3.44 4.28
CA MET A 112 1.88 2.71 4.27
C MET A 112 2.50 2.86 2.90
N ILE A 113 3.64 3.59 2.82
CA ILE A 113 4.25 4.05 1.56
C ILE A 113 5.68 3.52 1.45
N PRO A 114 6.07 2.87 0.33
CA PRO A 114 7.43 2.35 0.17
C PRO A 114 8.45 3.47 0.03
N ILE A 115 9.64 3.27 0.60
CA ILE A 115 10.77 4.22 0.53
C ILE A 115 12.10 3.57 0.13
N GLY A 116 12.13 2.27 -0.13
CA GLY A 116 13.35 1.51 -0.47
C GLY A 116 13.31 0.94 -1.88
N ALA A 117 14.39 0.25 -2.24
CA ALA A 117 14.62 -0.36 -3.54
C ALA A 117 14.69 0.64 -4.72
N TYR A 118 15.24 1.85 -4.49
CA TYR A 118 15.34 2.90 -5.51
C TYR A 118 16.70 2.99 -6.22
N GLY A 119 17.70 2.29 -5.78
CA GLY A 119 19.05 2.32 -6.35
C GLY A 119 19.38 1.16 -7.28
N PRO A 120 20.01 1.36 -8.46
CA PRO A 120 20.36 2.64 -9.06
C PRO A 120 19.15 3.33 -9.69
N ARG A 121 19.02 4.65 -9.49
CA ARG A 121 17.82 5.40 -9.84
C ARG A 121 17.41 5.30 -11.30
N TYR A 122 18.37 5.33 -12.23
CA TYR A 122 18.10 5.23 -13.67
C TYR A 122 17.38 3.94 -14.07
N PHE A 123 17.53 2.88 -13.30
CA PHE A 123 16.89 1.59 -13.55
C PHE A 123 15.59 1.43 -12.73
N MET A 124 15.61 1.87 -11.46
CA MET A 124 14.50 1.65 -10.52
C MET A 124 13.39 2.70 -10.61
N LEU A 125 13.63 3.82 -11.32
CA LEU A 125 12.70 4.95 -11.44
C LEU A 125 11.27 4.56 -11.85
N ASN A 126 11.13 3.56 -12.71
CA ASN A 126 9.84 3.13 -13.25
C ASN A 126 9.20 1.98 -12.44
N GLN A 127 9.78 1.63 -11.29
CA GLN A 127 9.33 0.50 -10.48
C GLN A 127 9.14 0.85 -9.00
N HIS A 128 9.99 1.74 -8.45
CA HIS A 128 10.00 2.08 -7.03
C HIS A 128 10.11 3.58 -6.78
N LEU A 129 9.46 4.03 -5.71
CA LEU A 129 9.61 5.38 -5.18
C LEU A 129 10.99 5.55 -4.53
N ASP A 130 11.57 6.75 -4.65
CA ASP A 130 12.56 7.20 -3.68
C ASP A 130 11.87 7.92 -2.49
N PRO A 131 12.58 8.18 -1.38
CA PRO A 131 11.99 8.82 -0.21
C PRO A 131 11.38 10.20 -0.47
N ALA A 132 11.93 10.99 -1.39
CA ALA A 132 11.37 12.29 -1.75
C ALA A 132 10.03 12.16 -2.48
N GLN A 133 9.94 11.22 -3.42
CA GLN A 133 8.69 10.90 -4.11
C GLN A 133 7.64 10.31 -3.15
N ALA A 134 8.06 9.51 -2.16
CA ALA A 134 7.16 9.00 -1.14
C ALA A 134 6.50 10.14 -0.33
N VAL A 135 7.21 11.24 -0.07
CA VAL A 135 6.64 12.44 0.56
C VAL A 135 5.61 13.12 -0.36
N LEU A 136 5.86 13.18 -1.68
CA LEU A 136 4.85 13.69 -2.63
C LEU A 136 3.60 12.82 -2.61
N VAL A 137 3.74 11.50 -2.65
CA VAL A 137 2.61 10.56 -2.55
C VAL A 137 1.81 10.79 -1.26
N HIS A 138 2.50 10.95 -0.10
CA HIS A 138 1.84 11.28 1.17
C HIS A 138 0.92 12.50 1.06
N GLN A 139 1.37 13.56 0.38
CA GLN A 139 0.60 14.80 0.18
C GLN A 139 -0.55 14.58 -0.81
N GLU A 140 -0.29 13.96 -1.97
CA GLU A 140 -1.24 13.78 -3.06
C GLU A 140 -2.42 12.88 -2.68
N ILE A 141 -2.17 11.78 -1.96
CA ILE A 141 -3.26 10.94 -1.43
C ILE A 141 -3.94 11.56 -0.21
N ARG A 142 -3.49 12.75 0.23
CA ARG A 142 -4.00 13.47 1.40
C ARG A 142 -3.94 12.64 2.69
N SER A 143 -2.82 11.95 2.91
CA SER A 143 -2.62 11.17 4.13
C SER A 143 -2.38 12.09 5.34
N GLN A 144 -3.05 11.81 6.44
CA GLN A 144 -2.82 12.53 7.71
C GLN A 144 -1.56 12.04 8.43
N LYS A 145 -1.27 10.75 8.29
CA LYS A 145 -0.06 10.09 8.80
C LYS A 145 0.37 8.99 7.87
N SER A 146 1.68 8.87 7.62
CA SER A 146 2.23 7.77 6.84
C SER A 146 3.31 7.03 7.62
N ILE A 147 3.44 5.73 7.33
CA ILE A 147 4.50 4.86 7.83
C ILE A 147 5.28 4.37 6.61
N PRO A 148 6.60 4.52 6.61
CA PRO A 148 7.42 4.00 5.53
C PRO A 148 7.53 2.48 5.61
N ILE A 149 7.38 1.83 4.47
CA ILE A 149 7.53 0.39 4.29
C ILE A 149 8.61 0.10 3.22
N HIS A 150 8.86 -1.18 2.96
CA HIS A 150 9.79 -1.66 1.92
C HIS A 150 11.23 -1.19 2.12
N TRP A 151 11.71 -1.16 3.37
CA TRP A 151 13.08 -0.82 3.75
C TRP A 151 13.52 -1.59 5.01
N GLY A 152 14.81 -1.66 5.26
CA GLY A 152 15.36 -2.08 6.56
C GLY A 152 15.24 -3.58 6.90
N THR A 153 14.82 -4.46 5.96
CA THR A 153 14.73 -5.91 6.19
C THR A 153 15.72 -6.69 5.32
N PHE A 154 15.77 -6.37 4.03
CA PHE A 154 16.68 -7.00 3.08
C PHE A 154 17.41 -5.94 2.26
N GLN A 155 18.67 -6.21 1.92
CA GLN A 155 19.43 -5.42 0.93
C GLN A 155 18.99 -5.86 -0.47
N LEU A 156 17.96 -5.20 -1.01
CA LEU A 156 17.36 -5.57 -2.29
C LEU A 156 18.07 -4.92 -3.48
N THR A 157 18.60 -3.72 -3.29
CA THR A 157 19.16 -2.86 -4.32
C THR A 157 20.45 -2.18 -3.83
N HIS A 158 20.94 -1.16 -4.54
CA HIS A 158 22.30 -0.63 -4.32
C HIS A 158 22.37 0.44 -3.23
N GLU A 159 21.25 1.04 -2.79
CA GLU A 159 21.29 2.04 -1.72
C GLU A 159 21.72 1.42 -0.39
N PRO A 160 22.44 2.17 0.46
CA PRO A 160 22.80 1.74 1.80
C PRO A 160 21.57 1.39 2.64
N PHE A 161 21.66 0.33 3.42
CA PHE A 161 20.54 -0.26 4.17
C PHE A 161 19.75 0.73 5.06
N LEU A 162 20.44 1.69 5.65
CA LEU A 162 19.83 2.71 6.53
C LEU A 162 19.63 4.08 5.87
N GLU A 163 20.00 4.25 4.60
CA GLU A 163 19.84 5.50 3.87
C GLU A 163 18.35 5.91 3.66
N PRO A 164 17.41 4.99 3.34
CA PRO A 164 16.03 5.38 3.07
C PRO A 164 15.35 6.23 4.17
N PRO A 165 15.45 5.90 5.47
CA PRO A 165 14.87 6.75 6.53
C PRO A 165 15.58 8.10 6.69
N GLU A 166 16.88 8.20 6.42
CA GLU A 166 17.62 9.45 6.47
C GLU A 166 17.16 10.41 5.36
N LEU A 167 17.07 9.89 4.13
CA LEU A 167 16.56 10.67 2.99
C LEU A 167 15.08 11.03 3.16
N LEU A 168 14.27 10.19 3.80
CA LEU A 168 12.89 10.53 4.15
C LEU A 168 12.85 11.72 5.11
N ALA A 169 13.65 11.71 6.17
CA ALA A 169 13.71 12.83 7.12
C ALA A 169 14.15 14.13 6.44
N ASP A 170 15.13 14.06 5.53
CA ASP A 170 15.57 15.23 4.76
C ASP A 170 14.49 15.74 3.79
N ALA A 171 13.76 14.85 3.14
CA ALA A 171 12.64 15.23 2.28
C ALA A 171 11.51 15.90 3.08
N MET A 172 11.18 15.37 4.26
CA MET A 172 10.18 15.97 5.15
C MET A 172 10.58 17.39 5.57
N LYS A 173 11.83 17.61 5.96
CA LYS A 173 12.34 18.95 6.30
C LYS A 173 12.21 19.94 5.14
N LYS A 174 12.52 19.50 3.90
CA LYS A 174 12.43 20.35 2.70
C LYS A 174 10.99 20.77 2.38
N THR A 175 10.00 19.96 2.74
CA THR A 175 8.58 20.28 2.54
C THR A 175 7.96 21.09 3.68
N GLY A 176 8.65 21.26 4.80
CA GLY A 176 8.13 21.91 6.00
C GLY A 176 7.04 21.13 6.73
N LEU A 177 6.83 19.87 6.37
CA LEU A 177 5.88 18.99 7.06
C LEU A 177 6.46 18.56 8.42
N PRO A 178 5.62 18.46 9.48
CA PRO A 178 6.07 17.93 10.76
C PRO A 178 6.52 16.46 10.63
N ASP A 179 7.66 16.13 11.22
CA ASP A 179 8.28 14.79 11.13
C ASP A 179 7.34 13.66 11.58
N GLU A 180 6.47 13.92 12.56
CA GLU A 180 5.51 12.94 13.05
C GLU A 180 4.44 12.55 12.02
N LYS A 181 4.31 13.28 10.92
CA LYS A 181 3.39 12.94 9.83
C LYS A 181 3.88 11.81 8.97
N PHE A 182 5.18 11.72 8.75
CA PHE A 182 5.77 10.65 7.96
C PHE A 182 7.21 10.40 8.39
N ARG A 183 7.43 9.42 9.24
CA ARG A 183 8.76 9.05 9.75
C ARG A 183 8.93 7.54 9.85
N ALA A 184 10.17 7.10 9.81
CA ALA A 184 10.53 5.72 10.12
C ALA A 184 10.18 5.39 11.58
N MET A 185 9.63 4.21 11.78
CA MET A 185 9.34 3.66 13.10
C MET A 185 10.44 2.69 13.52
N LYS A 186 10.72 2.63 14.82
CA LYS A 186 11.61 1.60 15.37
C LYS A 186 10.92 0.23 15.30
N ILE A 187 11.70 -0.84 15.14
CA ILE A 187 11.18 -2.21 15.22
C ILE A 187 10.51 -2.42 16.59
N GLY A 188 9.26 -2.88 16.59
CA GLY A 188 8.44 -3.05 17.80
C GLY A 188 7.73 -1.76 18.28
N GLU A 189 7.97 -0.61 17.68
CA GLU A 189 7.25 0.63 18.00
C GLU A 189 5.78 0.51 17.64
N THR A 190 4.90 0.98 18.52
CA THR A 190 3.45 1.02 18.32
C THR A 190 2.98 2.48 18.31
N ILE A 191 2.11 2.81 17.36
CA ILE A 191 1.42 4.10 17.30
C ILE A 191 -0.09 3.90 17.39
N GLN A 192 -0.76 4.87 17.99
CA GLN A 192 -2.22 4.93 18.01
C GLN A 192 -2.69 5.98 16.99
N ILE A 193 -3.54 5.55 16.07
CA ILE A 193 -4.21 6.44 15.12
C ILE A 193 -5.62 6.72 15.66
N LYS A 194 -5.87 7.96 16.09
CA LYS A 194 -7.20 8.36 16.54
C LYS A 194 -8.07 8.66 15.32
N SER A 195 -9.17 7.95 15.13
CA SER A 195 -10.23 8.42 14.25
C SER A 195 -10.85 9.66 14.90
N ARG A 196 -10.97 10.76 14.16
CA ARG A 196 -11.81 11.87 14.64
C ARG A 196 -13.25 11.36 14.64
N VAL A 197 -13.77 11.03 15.81
CA VAL A 197 -15.22 10.93 16.00
C VAL A 197 -15.73 12.36 15.96
N GLU A 198 -16.34 12.78 14.86
CA GLU A 198 -17.15 14.00 14.88
C GLU A 198 -18.23 13.79 15.94
N LYS A 199 -18.13 14.54 17.05
CA LYS A 199 -19.25 14.65 17.98
C LYS A 199 -20.38 15.30 17.20
N ARG A 200 -21.40 14.52 16.89
CA ARG A 200 -22.72 15.04 16.48
C ARG A 200 -23.40 15.71 17.66
#